data_125cec8db19961dd52401b3c22790a2b
#
_entry.id   125cec8db19961dd52401b3c22790a2b
#
_cell.length_a   1.000
_cell.length_b   1.000
_cell.length_c   1.000
_cell.angle_alpha   90.00
_cell.angle_beta   90.00
_cell.angle_gamma   90.00
#
_symmetry.space_group_name_H-M   'P 1'
#
loop_
_entity.id
_entity.type
_entity.pdbx_description
1 polymer ?
#
loop_
_entity_poly.entity_id
_entity_poly.type
_entity_poly.pdbx_seq_one_letter_code
_entity_poly.pdbx_strand_id
1 'polypeptide(L)'
;MSIPFGDGKQTASLIEHQAATVCTCSGETRGRKFGKMTSAVATQFLPVVATASASKDFLIVSVHDVAPSSQPTVDKIISELAHKGIRHCSLLVVPDYHHQGASMQDRQFVSWLRNLEAVGHEILLHGYFHERPARERESFLEKLITQFYTQGEGEFYDLGYDEAFRRIKTARDEFVANGLKPRGFVAPAWLLSAEAERAARDAEMEYTTRLRTVRDLRSGETFSARSLVYSVRNGWRRTTSLAWNAALSRVLKEKPLVRLSIHPPDFSHPTIWRQIVDLISEMAPSRTPTTYQDWIGEQRLKRGL
;
A
#
# COMPACT_ATOMS: atom_id res chain seq x y z
N MET A 1 -56.05 -21.29 4.60
CA MET A 1 -56.20 -21.68 3.18
C MET A 1 -54.82 -21.93 2.67
N SER A 2 -54.40 -23.07 2.77
CA SER A 2 -53.98 -24.20 1.94
C SER A 2 -52.89 -23.86 0.93
N ILE A 3 -51.78 -24.54 1.13
CA ILE A 3 -50.60 -24.79 0.30
C ILE A 3 -51.00 -25.46 -1.04
N PRO A 4 -50.20 -25.46 -2.14
CA PRO A 4 -49.31 -26.62 -2.24
C PRO A 4 -47.89 -26.39 -2.78
N PHE A 5 -47.10 -27.39 -2.42
CA PHE A 5 -45.80 -27.88 -2.89
C PHE A 5 -45.72 -28.13 -4.42
N GLY A 6 -44.49 -28.02 -4.94
CA GLY A 6 -44.13 -28.51 -6.26
C GLY A 6 -42.62 -28.89 -6.31
N ASP A 7 -42.34 -30.19 -6.31
CA ASP A 7 -41.06 -30.87 -6.52
C ASP A 7 -40.54 -30.71 -7.96
N GLY A 8 -39.23 -30.73 -8.12
CA GLY A 8 -38.63 -30.76 -9.46
C GLY A 8 -37.10 -30.98 -9.50
N LYS A 9 -36.67 -32.20 -9.15
CA LYS A 9 -35.58 -33.03 -9.75
C LYS A 9 -34.24 -32.40 -10.20
N GLN A 10 -33.25 -33.02 -9.60
CA GLN A 10 -31.84 -33.21 -10.00
C GLN A 10 -31.61 -33.44 -11.50
N THR A 11 -30.51 -32.86 -12.03
CA THR A 11 -29.70 -33.51 -13.06
C THR A 11 -28.23 -33.25 -12.77
N ALA A 12 -27.53 -34.34 -12.47
CA ALA A 12 -26.09 -34.45 -12.44
C ALA A 12 -25.58 -34.55 -13.89
N SER A 13 -24.48 -33.91 -14.22
CA SER A 13 -23.72 -34.15 -15.45
C SER A 13 -22.25 -34.32 -15.10
N LEU A 14 -21.78 -35.55 -15.32
CA LEU A 14 -20.38 -35.97 -15.34
C LEU A 14 -19.61 -35.19 -16.44
N ILE A 15 -18.38 -34.83 -16.17
CA ILE A 15 -17.38 -34.58 -17.21
C ILE A 15 -16.14 -35.40 -16.88
N GLU A 16 -15.75 -36.18 -17.88
CA GLU A 16 -14.74 -37.22 -17.91
C GLU A 16 -13.29 -36.68 -17.85
N HIS A 17 -12.46 -37.53 -17.26
CA HIS A 17 -11.00 -37.48 -17.35
C HIS A 17 -10.54 -37.75 -18.79
N GLN A 18 -9.59 -36.95 -19.28
CA GLN A 18 -8.70 -37.36 -20.39
C GLN A 18 -7.27 -37.44 -19.89
N ALA A 19 -6.78 -38.68 -19.89
CA ALA A 19 -5.41 -39.05 -19.65
C ALA A 19 -4.56 -38.80 -20.94
N ALA A 20 -3.42 -38.16 -20.79
CA ALA A 20 -2.45 -38.02 -21.87
C ALA A 20 -1.51 -39.24 -21.91
N THR A 21 -1.51 -39.88 -23.06
CA THR A 21 -0.69 -41.05 -23.41
C THR A 21 0.75 -40.65 -23.65
N VAL A 22 1.67 -41.33 -22.96
CA VAL A 22 3.12 -41.28 -23.23
C VAL A 22 3.42 -42.28 -24.35
N CYS A 23 4.03 -41.78 -25.40
CA CYS A 23 4.51 -42.61 -26.50
C CYS A 23 6.02 -42.87 -26.36
N THR A 24 6.39 -44.09 -26.02
CA THR A 24 7.77 -44.59 -26.04
C THR A 24 8.04 -45.26 -27.42
N CYS A 25 9.01 -44.73 -28.13
CA CYS A 25 9.58 -45.46 -29.31
C CYS A 25 10.99 -45.95 -29.00
N SER A 26 11.13 -47.25 -28.85
CA SER A 26 12.37 -48.00 -28.88
C SER A 26 12.74 -48.34 -30.34
N GLY A 27 13.96 -48.13 -30.72
CA GLY A 27 14.53 -48.52 -32.01
C GLY A 27 16.02 -48.76 -31.92
N GLU A 28 16.39 -50.05 -31.77
CA GLU A 28 17.74 -50.56 -31.97
C GLU A 28 18.15 -50.48 -33.45
N THR A 29 19.39 -50.15 -33.75
CA THR A 29 20.29 -50.95 -34.65
C THR A 29 21.74 -50.46 -34.72
N ARG A 30 22.62 -51.40 -34.48
CA ARG A 30 23.89 -51.72 -35.13
C ARG A 30 25.03 -50.70 -35.26
N GLY A 31 26.08 -51.12 -34.66
CA GLY A 31 27.42 -50.59 -34.57
C GLY A 31 28.22 -50.39 -35.86
N ARG A 32 29.17 -49.51 -35.72
CA ARG A 32 30.45 -49.53 -36.43
C ARG A 32 31.54 -48.92 -35.54
N LYS A 33 32.60 -49.76 -35.30
CA LYS A 33 33.84 -49.29 -34.69
C LYS A 33 34.57 -48.39 -35.67
N PHE A 34 35.10 -47.25 -35.26
CA PHE A 34 36.37 -46.72 -35.71
C PHE A 34 36.85 -45.53 -34.84
N GLY A 35 38.18 -45.62 -34.49
CA GLY A 35 39.05 -44.46 -34.42
C GLY A 35 39.09 -43.67 -33.10
N LYS A 36 40.07 -43.98 -32.24
CA LYS A 36 40.54 -43.04 -31.19
C LYS A 36 41.07 -41.76 -31.85
N MET A 37 40.48 -40.63 -31.58
CA MET A 37 41.14 -39.33 -31.61
C MET A 37 40.83 -38.61 -30.30
N THR A 38 41.87 -38.54 -29.48
CA THR A 38 41.91 -37.71 -28.29
C THR A 38 42.04 -36.25 -28.72
N SER A 39 40.99 -35.51 -28.66
CA SER A 39 41.03 -34.04 -28.68
C SER A 39 40.50 -33.53 -27.36
N ALA A 40 41.42 -33.07 -26.52
CA ALA A 40 41.10 -32.38 -25.29
C ALA A 40 40.50 -31.01 -25.66
N VAL A 41 39.17 -30.89 -25.61
CA VAL A 41 38.49 -29.59 -25.67
C VAL A 41 38.63 -29.00 -24.28
N ALA A 42 39.56 -28.05 -24.11
CA ALA A 42 39.61 -27.19 -22.94
C ALA A 42 38.37 -26.32 -22.92
N THR A 43 37.41 -26.70 -22.10
CA THR A 43 36.24 -25.84 -21.79
C THR A 43 36.73 -24.63 -21.00
N GLN A 44 36.95 -23.53 -21.69
CA GLN A 44 37.16 -22.24 -21.04
C GLN A 44 35.88 -21.87 -20.30
N PHE A 45 35.89 -22.00 -18.98
CA PHE A 45 34.91 -21.36 -18.12
C PHE A 45 35.12 -19.84 -18.24
N LEU A 46 34.32 -19.18 -19.06
CA LEU A 46 34.19 -17.74 -19.00
C LEU A 46 33.55 -17.40 -17.63
N PRO A 47 34.13 -16.50 -16.84
CA PRO A 47 33.49 -16.06 -15.62
C PRO A 47 32.16 -15.42 -16.01
N VAL A 48 31.06 -15.96 -15.47
CA VAL A 48 29.75 -15.29 -15.49
C VAL A 48 29.96 -13.98 -14.74
N VAL A 49 30.14 -12.91 -15.50
CA VAL A 49 30.07 -11.56 -14.93
C VAL A 49 28.68 -11.44 -14.38
N ALA A 50 28.54 -11.49 -13.06
CA ALA A 50 27.32 -11.17 -12.37
C ALA A 50 26.99 -9.74 -12.79
N THR A 51 26.03 -9.59 -13.71
CA THR A 51 25.46 -8.29 -14.04
C THR A 51 24.91 -7.74 -12.72
N ALA A 52 25.52 -6.66 -12.24
CA ALA A 52 25.02 -5.93 -11.09
C ALA A 52 23.53 -5.70 -11.35
N SER A 53 22.67 -6.28 -10.52
CA SER A 53 21.23 -6.07 -10.58
C SER A 53 21.03 -4.58 -10.49
N ALA A 54 20.60 -3.95 -11.58
CA ALA A 54 20.25 -2.54 -11.59
C ALA A 54 19.28 -2.31 -10.44
N SER A 55 19.59 -1.36 -9.56
CA SER A 55 18.74 -1.07 -8.40
C SER A 55 17.36 -0.73 -8.92
N LYS A 56 16.38 -1.53 -8.53
CA LYS A 56 15.01 -1.37 -8.97
C LYS A 56 14.41 -0.14 -8.31
N ASP A 57 13.96 0.81 -9.09
CA ASP A 57 13.26 2.00 -8.60
C ASP A 57 11.78 1.68 -8.34
N PHE A 58 11.20 2.30 -7.33
CA PHE A 58 9.85 2.00 -6.86
C PHE A 58 8.93 3.21 -6.87
N LEU A 59 7.64 2.95 -7.08
CA LEU A 59 6.56 3.91 -6.93
C LEU A 59 5.52 3.33 -5.97
N ILE A 60 5.30 4.01 -4.83
CA ILE A 60 4.21 3.68 -3.91
C ILE A 60 3.11 4.72 -4.08
N VAL A 61 1.92 4.26 -4.43
CA VAL A 61 0.70 5.07 -4.43
C VAL A 61 -0.15 4.66 -3.23
N SER A 62 -0.51 5.64 -2.39
CA SER A 62 -1.35 5.42 -1.23
C SER A 62 -2.62 6.27 -1.30
N VAL A 63 -3.76 5.68 -0.91
CA VAL A 63 -5.03 6.38 -0.76
C VAL A 63 -5.32 6.53 0.72
N HIS A 64 -5.45 7.76 1.16
CA HIS A 64 -5.68 8.14 2.56
C HIS A 64 -7.16 8.31 2.86
N ASP A 65 -7.52 8.46 4.12
CA ASP A 65 -8.86 8.74 4.63
C ASP A 65 -9.92 7.76 4.10
N VAL A 66 -9.54 6.49 4.01
CA VAL A 66 -10.44 5.43 3.58
C VAL A 66 -11.38 5.06 4.72
N ALA A 67 -12.66 5.29 4.51
CA ALA A 67 -13.75 5.05 5.47
C ALA A 67 -15.03 4.66 4.70
N PRO A 68 -16.07 4.15 5.35
CA PRO A 68 -17.34 3.84 4.67
C PRO A 68 -17.90 5.01 3.86
N SER A 69 -17.81 6.23 4.38
CA SER A 69 -18.28 7.44 3.70
C SER A 69 -17.49 7.81 2.44
N SER A 70 -16.21 7.47 2.37
CA SER A 70 -15.34 7.75 1.22
C SER A 70 -15.27 6.60 0.21
N GLN A 71 -15.76 5.41 0.55
CA GLN A 71 -15.68 4.19 -0.28
C GLN A 71 -16.05 4.41 -1.75
N PRO A 72 -17.19 5.06 -2.11
CA PRO A 72 -17.57 5.20 -3.52
C PRO A 72 -16.57 6.03 -4.34
N THR A 73 -15.87 6.98 -3.70
CA THR A 73 -14.83 7.78 -4.33
C THR A 73 -13.53 7.00 -4.44
N VAL A 74 -13.19 6.24 -3.40
CA VAL A 74 -11.99 5.38 -3.39
C VAL A 74 -12.07 4.30 -4.46
N ASP A 75 -13.24 3.69 -4.69
CA ASP A 75 -13.46 2.74 -5.78
C ASP A 75 -13.10 3.33 -7.15
N LYS A 76 -13.55 4.56 -7.41
CA LYS A 76 -13.23 5.26 -8.67
C LYS A 76 -11.73 5.54 -8.78
N ILE A 77 -11.11 6.00 -7.70
CA ILE A 77 -9.66 6.23 -7.64
C ILE A 77 -8.90 4.94 -7.96
N ILE A 78 -9.22 3.83 -7.30
CA ILE A 78 -8.56 2.52 -7.52
C ILE A 78 -8.73 2.08 -8.97
N SER A 79 -9.94 2.20 -9.53
CA SER A 79 -10.22 1.85 -10.92
C SER A 79 -9.36 2.66 -11.90
N GLU A 80 -9.28 3.97 -11.72
CA GLU A 80 -8.44 4.82 -12.59
C GLU A 80 -6.95 4.55 -12.41
N LEU A 81 -6.49 4.29 -11.17
CA LEU A 81 -5.11 3.89 -10.89
C LEU A 81 -4.75 2.58 -11.61
N ALA A 82 -5.65 1.60 -11.60
CA ALA A 82 -5.45 0.34 -12.32
C ALA A 82 -5.30 0.53 -13.84
N HIS A 83 -6.10 1.41 -14.45
CA HIS A 83 -5.95 1.79 -15.87
C HIS A 83 -4.61 2.48 -16.19
N LYS A 84 -3.95 3.06 -15.16
CA LYS A 84 -2.62 3.67 -15.28
C LYS A 84 -1.48 2.73 -14.88
N GLY A 85 -1.77 1.45 -14.69
CA GLY A 85 -0.76 0.43 -14.35
C GLY A 85 -0.46 0.29 -12.86
N ILE A 86 -1.15 1.03 -11.98
CA ILE A 86 -1.06 0.88 -10.52
C ILE A 86 -2.12 -0.12 -10.08
N ARG A 87 -1.77 -1.40 -10.13
CA ARG A 87 -2.69 -2.49 -9.77
C ARG A 87 -2.84 -2.71 -8.28
N HIS A 88 -1.82 -2.36 -7.50
CA HIS A 88 -1.82 -2.48 -6.05
C HIS A 88 -1.43 -1.13 -5.45
N CYS A 89 -2.16 -0.69 -4.45
CA CYS A 89 -1.87 0.52 -3.69
C CYS A 89 -2.08 0.27 -2.20
N SER A 90 -1.55 1.17 -1.38
CA SER A 90 -1.70 1.12 0.07
C SER A 90 -2.91 1.95 0.49
N LEU A 91 -3.90 1.33 1.12
CA LEU A 91 -5.16 1.94 1.54
C LEU A 91 -5.10 2.24 3.04
N LEU A 92 -5.11 3.51 3.38
CA LEU A 92 -5.00 4.00 4.75
C LEU A 92 -6.41 4.16 5.33
N VAL A 93 -6.83 3.17 6.12
CA VAL A 93 -8.20 3.04 6.61
C VAL A 93 -8.31 3.63 8.01
N VAL A 94 -9.30 4.50 8.21
CA VAL A 94 -9.59 5.12 9.50
C VAL A 94 -10.64 4.28 10.25
N PRO A 95 -10.34 3.82 11.48
CA PRO A 95 -11.25 2.97 12.26
C PRO A 95 -12.60 3.62 12.59
N ASP A 96 -12.62 4.88 12.97
CA ASP A 96 -13.85 5.64 13.26
C ASP A 96 -13.70 7.10 12.79
N TYR A 97 -13.88 7.32 11.49
CA TYR A 97 -13.60 8.59 10.84
C TYR A 97 -14.52 9.70 11.37
N HIS A 98 -13.93 10.68 12.09
CA HIS A 98 -14.65 11.80 12.71
C HIS A 98 -15.86 11.37 13.56
N HIS A 99 -15.74 10.28 14.30
CA HIS A 99 -16.81 9.71 15.15
C HIS A 99 -18.11 9.41 14.40
N GLN A 100 -18.02 9.10 13.10
CA GLN A 100 -19.18 8.76 12.26
C GLN A 100 -19.64 7.31 12.39
N GLY A 101 -18.95 6.52 13.20
CA GLY A 101 -19.20 5.10 13.46
C GLY A 101 -18.03 4.21 13.06
N ALA A 102 -17.88 3.15 13.82
CA ALA A 102 -16.77 2.23 13.66
C ALA A 102 -16.80 1.54 12.29
N SER A 103 -15.79 1.79 11.45
CA SER A 103 -15.66 1.27 10.09
C SER A 103 -15.74 -0.27 10.04
N MET A 104 -15.23 -0.94 11.08
CA MET A 104 -15.24 -2.40 11.17
C MET A 104 -16.59 -3.00 11.56
N GLN A 105 -17.61 -2.20 11.89
CA GLN A 105 -18.99 -2.63 12.08
C GLN A 105 -19.79 -2.64 10.78
N ASP A 106 -19.35 -1.92 9.76
CA ASP A 106 -19.96 -1.95 8.43
C ASP A 106 -19.52 -3.21 7.67
N ARG A 107 -20.40 -4.19 7.62
CA ARG A 107 -20.12 -5.50 6.97
C ARG A 107 -19.83 -5.37 5.47
N GLN A 108 -20.46 -4.42 4.78
CA GLN A 108 -20.24 -4.23 3.35
C GLN A 108 -18.85 -3.62 3.12
N PHE A 109 -18.49 -2.63 3.90
CA PHE A 109 -17.16 -2.02 3.87
C PHE A 109 -16.06 -3.03 4.21
N VAL A 110 -16.23 -3.82 5.27
CA VAL A 110 -15.29 -4.89 5.63
C VAL A 110 -15.14 -5.92 4.50
N SER A 111 -16.23 -6.36 3.89
CA SER A 111 -16.19 -7.29 2.76
C SER A 111 -15.44 -6.70 1.57
N TRP A 112 -15.66 -5.42 1.29
CA TRP A 112 -14.96 -4.68 0.25
C TRP A 112 -13.44 -4.58 0.53
N LEU A 113 -13.02 -4.21 1.74
CA LEU A 113 -11.60 -4.18 2.14
C LEU A 113 -10.94 -5.56 1.99
N ARG A 114 -11.60 -6.63 2.44
CA ARG A 114 -11.08 -7.99 2.30
C ARG A 114 -10.90 -8.41 0.84
N ASN A 115 -11.81 -8.02 -0.04
CA ASN A 115 -11.68 -8.28 -1.47
C ASN A 115 -10.48 -7.51 -2.06
N LEU A 116 -10.25 -6.27 -1.65
CA LEU A 116 -9.10 -5.49 -2.07
C LEU A 116 -7.78 -6.08 -1.56
N GLU A 117 -7.74 -6.51 -0.28
CA GLU A 117 -6.56 -7.19 0.27
C GLU A 117 -6.27 -8.51 -0.47
N ALA A 118 -7.31 -9.28 -0.79
CA ALA A 118 -7.18 -10.55 -1.51
C ALA A 118 -6.63 -10.40 -2.95
N VAL A 119 -6.86 -9.26 -3.59
CA VAL A 119 -6.30 -8.97 -4.92
C VAL A 119 -4.97 -8.20 -4.87
N GLY A 120 -4.39 -8.00 -3.67
CA GLY A 120 -3.03 -7.50 -3.48
C GLY A 120 -2.92 -6.03 -3.09
N HIS A 121 -4.04 -5.33 -2.79
CA HIS A 121 -3.94 -4.04 -2.14
C HIS A 121 -3.52 -4.22 -0.68
N GLU A 122 -2.81 -3.25 -0.15
CA GLU A 122 -2.44 -3.23 1.25
C GLU A 122 -3.44 -2.43 2.08
N ILE A 123 -3.83 -2.98 3.23
CA ILE A 123 -4.69 -2.29 4.20
C ILE A 123 -3.83 -1.85 5.40
N LEU A 124 -3.84 -0.53 5.69
CA LEU A 124 -3.11 0.06 6.80
C LEU A 124 -4.04 0.78 7.77
N LEU A 125 -3.59 0.91 9.01
CA LEU A 125 -4.25 1.76 10.01
C LEU A 125 -3.90 3.24 9.79
N HIS A 126 -4.90 4.12 9.80
CA HIS A 126 -4.74 5.56 9.66
C HIS A 126 -5.34 6.34 10.85
N GLY A 127 -4.56 6.45 11.92
CA GLY A 127 -5.07 6.98 13.17
C GLY A 127 -6.15 6.10 13.80
N TYR A 128 -7.07 6.71 14.55
CA TYR A 128 -8.28 6.08 15.04
C TYR A 128 -9.53 6.92 14.70
N PHE A 129 -9.55 8.21 15.08
CA PHE A 129 -10.64 9.12 14.78
C PHE A 129 -10.34 10.11 13.65
N HIS A 130 -9.07 10.24 13.27
CA HIS A 130 -8.57 11.25 12.33
C HIS A 130 -8.84 12.69 12.82
N GLU A 131 -9.01 12.85 14.12
CA GLU A 131 -9.31 14.12 14.76
C GLU A 131 -8.45 14.30 16.01
N ARG A 132 -7.86 15.50 16.17
CA ARG A 132 -7.11 15.86 17.36
C ARG A 132 -8.08 16.30 18.46
N PRO A 133 -8.01 15.74 19.69
CA PRO A 133 -8.80 16.21 20.81
C PRO A 133 -8.57 17.70 21.08
N ALA A 134 -9.64 18.44 21.33
CA ALA A 134 -9.53 19.84 21.72
C ALA A 134 -8.77 19.97 23.05
N ARG A 135 -7.82 20.93 23.13
CA ARG A 135 -7.07 21.22 24.35
C ARG A 135 -7.43 22.60 24.90
N GLU A 136 -7.58 22.68 26.21
CA GLU A 136 -7.86 23.95 26.91
C GLU A 136 -6.70 24.95 26.84
N ARG A 137 -5.46 24.47 26.71
CA ARG A 137 -4.25 25.30 26.64
C ARG A 137 -3.35 24.85 25.49
N GLU A 138 -3.32 25.61 24.41
CA GLU A 138 -2.39 25.45 23.31
C GLU A 138 -1.46 26.66 23.20
N SER A 139 -0.17 26.42 22.97
CA SER A 139 0.76 27.50 22.65
C SER A 139 0.43 28.09 21.27
N PHE A 140 0.83 29.34 21.03
CA PHE A 140 0.59 30.01 19.75
C PHE A 140 1.22 29.28 18.56
N LEU A 141 2.38 28.66 18.76
CA LEU A 141 3.07 27.83 17.75
C LEU A 141 2.32 26.52 17.47
N GLU A 142 1.80 25.86 18.48
CA GLU A 142 0.97 24.65 18.32
C GLU A 142 -0.31 24.98 17.58
N LYS A 143 -0.99 26.08 17.91
CA LYS A 143 -2.15 26.56 17.15
C LYS A 143 -1.84 26.86 15.69
N LEU A 144 -0.67 27.43 15.39
CA LEU A 144 -0.24 27.66 14.02
C LEU A 144 0.00 26.36 13.26
N ILE A 145 0.66 25.39 13.84
CA ILE A 145 0.91 24.09 13.22
C ILE A 145 -0.41 23.32 13.06
N THR A 146 -1.24 23.29 14.09
CA THR A 146 -2.47 22.47 14.11
C THR A 146 -3.61 23.09 13.31
N GLN A 147 -3.80 24.40 13.37
CA GLN A 147 -4.87 25.07 12.60
C GLN A 147 -4.46 25.39 11.15
N PHE A 148 -3.22 25.83 10.92
CA PHE A 148 -2.79 26.18 9.57
C PHE A 148 -2.29 25.00 8.75
N TYR A 149 -1.64 24.02 9.37
CA TYR A 149 -1.06 22.89 8.65
C TYR A 149 -2.03 21.68 8.60
N THR A 150 -2.67 21.34 9.71
CA THR A 150 -3.44 20.10 9.83
C THR A 150 -4.93 20.26 10.07
N GLN A 151 -5.43 21.45 10.42
CA GLN A 151 -6.84 21.69 10.75
C GLN A 151 -7.43 20.71 11.80
N GLY A 152 -6.64 20.35 12.80
CA GLY A 152 -7.09 19.41 13.83
C GLY A 152 -6.87 17.93 13.50
N GLU A 153 -6.25 17.58 12.35
CA GLU A 153 -5.99 16.19 11.97
C GLU A 153 -4.81 15.54 12.71
N GLY A 154 -4.05 16.30 13.52
CA GLY A 154 -2.85 15.79 14.21
C GLY A 154 -3.16 14.92 15.41
N GLU A 155 -4.00 13.90 15.28
CA GLU A 155 -4.47 13.03 16.35
C GLU A 155 -3.34 12.49 17.25
N PHE A 156 -2.23 12.04 16.66
CA PHE A 156 -1.10 11.40 17.37
C PHE A 156 0.08 12.34 17.60
N TYR A 157 -0.11 13.65 17.41
CA TYR A 157 0.97 14.64 17.57
C TYR A 157 1.46 14.73 19.02
N ASP A 158 0.54 14.66 19.97
CA ASP A 158 0.76 14.91 21.40
C ASP A 158 0.07 13.91 22.33
N LEU A 159 -0.37 12.77 21.79
CA LEU A 159 -0.83 11.66 22.64
C LEU A 159 0.34 11.08 23.41
N GLY A 160 0.11 10.85 24.71
CA GLY A 160 1.01 10.04 25.53
C GLY A 160 0.98 8.56 25.12
N TYR A 161 1.98 7.81 25.58
CA TYR A 161 2.16 6.41 25.21
C TYR A 161 0.91 5.54 25.44
N ASP A 162 0.32 5.58 26.64
CA ASP A 162 -0.78 4.67 27.01
C ASP A 162 -2.01 4.87 26.11
N GLU A 163 -2.40 6.12 25.85
CA GLU A 163 -3.54 6.43 25.00
C GLU A 163 -3.25 6.09 23.53
N ALA A 164 -2.04 6.39 23.05
CA ALA A 164 -1.63 6.01 21.70
C ALA A 164 -1.62 4.48 21.54
N PHE A 165 -1.07 3.75 22.50
CA PHE A 165 -1.07 2.28 22.49
C PHE A 165 -2.48 1.71 22.51
N ARG A 166 -3.35 2.21 23.38
CA ARG A 166 -4.74 1.79 23.46
C ARG A 166 -5.46 1.95 22.11
N ARG A 167 -5.34 3.13 21.47
CA ARG A 167 -6.00 3.40 20.17
C ARG A 167 -5.45 2.50 19.07
N ILE A 168 -4.15 2.42 18.91
CA ILE A 168 -3.53 1.63 17.84
C ILE A 168 -3.84 0.13 18.04
N LYS A 169 -3.72 -0.37 19.28
CA LYS A 169 -4.03 -1.77 19.58
C LYS A 169 -5.50 -2.09 19.35
N THR A 170 -6.42 -1.25 19.80
CA THR A 170 -7.87 -1.43 19.57
C THR A 170 -8.16 -1.48 18.07
N ALA A 171 -7.66 -0.52 17.31
CA ALA A 171 -7.82 -0.49 15.85
C ALA A 171 -7.29 -1.78 15.20
N ARG A 172 -6.08 -2.20 15.56
CA ARG A 172 -5.48 -3.42 15.02
C ARG A 172 -6.31 -4.65 15.35
N ASP A 173 -6.74 -4.80 16.60
CA ASP A 173 -7.52 -5.94 17.05
C ASP A 173 -8.89 -6.00 16.34
N GLU A 174 -9.55 -4.85 16.10
CA GLU A 174 -10.79 -4.75 15.31
C GLU A 174 -10.59 -5.21 13.87
N PHE A 175 -9.49 -4.80 13.22
CA PHE A 175 -9.18 -5.21 11.86
C PHE A 175 -8.90 -6.71 11.79
N VAL A 176 -8.08 -7.23 12.70
CA VAL A 176 -7.74 -8.65 12.76
C VAL A 176 -8.97 -9.51 13.05
N ALA A 177 -9.85 -9.08 13.95
CA ALA A 177 -11.12 -9.76 14.23
C ALA A 177 -12.03 -9.82 12.99
N ASN A 178 -11.89 -8.89 12.06
CA ASN A 178 -12.59 -8.85 10.78
C ASN A 178 -11.81 -9.50 9.63
N GLY A 179 -10.72 -10.21 9.91
CA GLY A 179 -9.95 -10.99 8.94
C GLY A 179 -9.00 -10.17 8.07
N LEU A 180 -8.73 -8.92 8.41
CA LEU A 180 -7.74 -8.06 7.77
C LEU A 180 -6.37 -8.19 8.47
N LYS A 181 -5.28 -7.84 7.78
CA LYS A 181 -3.91 -8.02 8.30
C LYS A 181 -3.11 -6.71 8.24
N PRO A 182 -3.50 -5.67 8.99
CA PRO A 182 -2.78 -4.39 8.96
C PRO A 182 -1.38 -4.57 9.54
N ARG A 183 -0.35 -4.23 8.78
CA ARG A 183 1.05 -4.26 9.21
C ARG A 183 1.61 -2.87 9.46
N GLY A 184 1.08 -1.86 8.78
CA GLY A 184 1.52 -0.47 8.90
C GLY A 184 0.55 0.38 9.69
N PHE A 185 1.12 1.38 10.39
CA PHE A 185 0.39 2.45 11.04
C PHE A 185 0.87 3.79 10.50
N VAL A 186 -0.03 4.65 10.05
CA VAL A 186 0.28 6.01 9.61
C VAL A 186 -0.58 7.00 10.37
N ALA A 187 0.05 7.87 11.13
CA ALA A 187 -0.66 8.91 11.84
C ALA A 187 -1.26 9.94 10.87
N PRO A 188 -2.48 10.45 11.13
CA PRO A 188 -3.05 11.56 10.38
C PRO A 188 -2.09 12.74 10.27
N ALA A 189 -2.10 13.42 9.12
CA ALA A 189 -1.16 14.50 8.78
C ALA A 189 0.34 14.13 8.94
N TRP A 190 0.69 12.85 9.08
CA TRP A 190 2.04 12.34 9.39
C TRP A 190 2.63 12.87 10.70
N LEU A 191 1.80 13.36 11.61
CA LEU A 191 2.20 13.87 12.90
C LEU A 191 2.17 12.75 13.94
N LEU A 192 3.34 12.24 14.26
CA LEU A 192 3.54 11.12 15.18
C LEU A 192 4.58 11.51 16.23
N SER A 193 4.20 11.56 17.51
CA SER A 193 5.13 11.78 18.62
C SER A 193 6.08 10.58 18.79
N ALA A 194 7.17 10.75 19.52
CA ALA A 194 8.08 9.65 19.82
C ALA A 194 7.41 8.57 20.69
N GLU A 195 6.52 8.99 21.60
CA GLU A 195 5.74 8.08 22.45
C GLU A 195 4.73 7.28 21.65
N ALA A 196 4.01 7.92 20.73
CA ALA A 196 3.08 7.25 19.84
C ALA A 196 3.80 6.31 18.85
N GLU A 197 5.03 6.63 18.43
CA GLU A 197 5.83 5.72 17.60
C GLU A 197 6.26 4.46 18.39
N ARG A 198 6.66 4.61 19.68
CA ARG A 198 6.91 3.44 20.55
C ARG A 198 5.64 2.62 20.72
N ALA A 199 4.52 3.27 20.98
CA ALA A 199 3.21 2.63 21.13
C ALA A 199 2.82 1.83 19.86
N ALA A 200 3.06 2.36 18.67
CA ALA A 200 2.82 1.65 17.41
C ALA A 200 3.68 0.38 17.30
N ARG A 201 4.97 0.47 17.63
CA ARG A 201 5.85 -0.71 17.64
C ARG A 201 5.38 -1.77 18.66
N ASP A 202 5.03 -1.34 19.87
CA ASP A 202 4.63 -2.23 20.95
C ASP A 202 3.21 -2.81 20.72
N ALA A 203 2.37 -2.14 19.90
CA ALA A 203 1.14 -2.67 19.34
C ALA A 203 1.37 -3.58 18.10
N GLU A 204 2.61 -4.02 17.87
CA GLU A 204 3.04 -4.94 16.80
C GLU A 204 2.85 -4.38 15.38
N MET A 205 2.86 -3.05 15.20
CA MET A 205 2.97 -2.47 13.86
C MET A 205 4.40 -2.62 13.36
N GLU A 206 4.53 -3.01 12.10
CA GLU A 206 5.82 -3.33 11.51
C GLU A 206 6.56 -2.10 10.98
N TYR A 207 5.82 -1.08 10.55
CA TYR A 207 6.38 0.16 10.01
C TYR A 207 5.41 1.33 10.18
N THR A 208 5.97 2.52 10.07
CA THR A 208 5.21 3.78 10.00
C THR A 208 5.77 4.69 8.91
N THR A 209 4.98 5.66 8.47
CA THR A 209 5.46 6.67 7.51
C THR A 209 5.25 8.07 8.06
N ARG A 210 6.17 8.95 7.69
CA ARG A 210 6.06 10.40 7.84
C ARG A 210 6.11 11.05 6.46
N LEU A 211 5.86 12.33 6.35
CA LEU A 211 5.87 13.05 5.06
C LEU A 211 7.18 12.84 4.28
N ARG A 212 8.31 12.70 4.97
CA ARG A 212 9.65 12.60 4.35
C ARG A 212 10.34 11.26 4.55
N THR A 213 9.77 10.35 5.30
CA THR A 213 10.43 9.09 5.66
C THR A 213 9.46 7.93 5.72
N VAL A 214 10.02 6.73 5.53
CA VAL A 214 9.40 5.45 5.91
C VAL A 214 10.30 4.85 6.99
N ARG A 215 9.72 4.40 8.11
CA ARG A 215 10.45 3.79 9.22
C ARG A 215 9.99 2.37 9.44
N ASP A 216 10.94 1.46 9.38
CA ASP A 216 10.75 0.09 9.82
C ASP A 216 10.83 0.04 11.36
N LEU A 217 9.72 -0.32 12.01
CA LEU A 217 9.64 -0.39 13.46
C LEU A 217 10.26 -1.66 14.04
N ARG A 218 10.46 -2.72 13.21
CA ARG A 218 11.13 -3.95 13.63
C ARG A 218 12.64 -3.77 13.71
N SER A 219 13.24 -3.21 12.67
CA SER A 219 14.69 -2.97 12.62
C SER A 219 15.11 -1.63 13.23
N GLY A 220 14.17 -0.69 13.37
CA GLY A 220 14.44 0.69 13.78
C GLY A 220 15.00 1.57 12.66
N GLU A 221 15.08 1.04 11.44
CA GLU A 221 15.65 1.73 10.29
C GLU A 221 14.73 2.81 9.73
N THR A 222 15.33 3.89 9.23
CA THR A 222 14.59 5.01 8.64
C THR A 222 15.11 5.31 7.25
N PHE A 223 14.21 5.26 6.26
CA PHE A 223 14.51 5.52 4.87
C PHE A 223 14.00 6.91 4.48
N SER A 224 14.86 7.71 3.83
CA SER A 224 14.47 9.00 3.28
C SER A 224 13.60 8.77 2.04
N ALA A 225 12.32 9.12 2.12
CA ALA A 225 11.35 8.95 1.05
C ALA A 225 10.23 9.99 1.18
N ARG A 226 10.35 11.10 0.48
CA ARG A 226 9.35 12.18 0.52
C ARG A 226 8.13 11.81 -0.29
N SER A 227 6.93 12.14 0.21
CA SER A 227 5.67 11.98 -0.50
C SER A 227 5.27 13.24 -1.27
N LEU A 228 4.75 13.04 -2.48
CA LEU A 228 3.93 14.01 -3.20
C LEU A 228 2.53 13.97 -2.58
N VAL A 229 1.99 15.13 -2.23
CA VAL A 229 0.67 15.26 -1.61
C VAL A 229 0.03 16.59 -1.99
N TYR A 230 -1.27 16.60 -2.16
CA TYR A 230 -2.02 17.78 -2.57
C TYR A 230 -2.81 18.40 -1.44
N SER A 231 -3.19 19.66 -1.60
CA SER A 231 -4.11 20.35 -0.72
C SER A 231 -5.24 20.94 -1.52
N VAL A 232 -6.47 20.53 -1.21
CA VAL A 232 -7.70 20.98 -1.91
C VAL A 232 -8.43 22.09 -1.17
N ARG A 233 -7.99 22.46 0.03
CA ARG A 233 -8.72 23.30 0.99
C ARG A 233 -9.16 24.65 0.44
N ASN A 234 -8.25 25.44 -0.16
CA ASN A 234 -8.54 26.78 -0.71
C ASN A 234 -7.86 26.95 -2.06
N GLY A 235 -8.34 27.89 -2.89
CA GLY A 235 -7.83 28.17 -4.22
C GLY A 235 -6.32 28.39 -4.27
N TRP A 236 -5.78 29.24 -3.40
CA TRP A 236 -4.35 29.52 -3.34
C TRP A 236 -3.52 28.29 -2.93
N ARG A 237 -4.01 27.49 -1.95
CA ARG A 237 -3.34 26.24 -1.53
C ARG A 237 -3.34 25.19 -2.65
N ARG A 238 -4.44 25.10 -3.41
CA ARG A 238 -4.48 24.22 -4.60
C ARG A 238 -3.41 24.62 -5.60
N THR A 239 -3.35 25.90 -5.97
CA THR A 239 -2.37 26.40 -6.95
C THR A 239 -0.93 26.21 -6.44
N THR A 240 -0.66 26.53 -5.18
CA THR A 240 0.68 26.32 -4.61
C THR A 240 1.05 24.86 -4.50
N SER A 241 0.12 23.95 -4.15
CA SER A 241 0.41 22.52 -4.12
C SER A 241 0.66 21.94 -5.50
N LEU A 242 -0.04 22.40 -6.54
CA LEU A 242 0.23 22.02 -7.94
C LEU A 242 1.63 22.44 -8.37
N ALA A 243 2.00 23.71 -8.17
CA ALA A 243 3.33 24.22 -8.51
C ALA A 243 4.44 23.51 -7.71
N TRP A 244 4.19 23.29 -6.42
CA TRP A 244 5.13 22.60 -5.54
C TRP A 244 5.35 21.14 -5.98
N ASN A 245 4.28 20.39 -6.23
CA ASN A 245 4.41 18.99 -6.64
C ASN A 245 5.04 18.87 -8.03
N ALA A 246 4.80 19.80 -8.95
CA ALA A 246 5.48 19.85 -10.24
C ALA A 246 7.00 20.07 -10.10
N ALA A 247 7.42 20.90 -9.17
CA ALA A 247 8.85 21.10 -8.89
C ALA A 247 9.46 19.90 -8.13
N LEU A 248 8.75 19.41 -7.10
CA LEU A 248 9.20 18.29 -6.28
C LEU A 248 9.33 16.99 -7.09
N SER A 249 8.41 16.72 -7.99
CA SER A 249 8.45 15.51 -8.83
C SER A 249 9.74 15.43 -9.64
N ARG A 250 10.23 16.56 -10.17
CA ARG A 250 11.50 16.61 -10.91
C ARG A 250 12.69 16.18 -10.05
N VAL A 251 12.71 16.63 -8.78
CA VAL A 251 13.76 16.23 -7.82
C VAL A 251 13.66 14.78 -7.42
N LEU A 252 12.43 14.24 -7.34
CA LEU A 252 12.20 12.87 -6.92
C LEU A 252 12.42 11.84 -8.04
N LYS A 253 12.52 12.25 -9.29
CA LYS A 253 12.80 11.33 -10.42
C LYS A 253 14.10 10.54 -10.23
N GLU A 254 15.10 11.14 -9.58
CA GLU A 254 16.41 10.51 -9.34
C GLU A 254 16.45 9.72 -8.01
N LYS A 255 15.32 9.58 -7.32
CA LYS A 255 15.27 8.85 -6.04
C LYS A 255 14.78 7.42 -6.24
N PRO A 256 15.36 6.44 -5.53
CA PRO A 256 14.99 5.04 -5.68
C PRO A 256 13.56 4.72 -5.23
N LEU A 257 12.96 5.60 -4.43
CA LEU A 257 11.57 5.49 -4.00
C LEU A 257 10.85 6.84 -4.16
N VAL A 258 9.76 6.82 -4.92
CA VAL A 258 8.79 7.92 -4.98
C VAL A 258 7.50 7.47 -4.32
N ARG A 259 6.91 8.35 -3.54
CA ARG A 259 5.61 8.14 -2.87
C ARG A 259 4.64 9.19 -3.36
N LEU A 260 3.42 8.76 -3.65
CA LEU A 260 2.30 9.62 -4.02
C LEU A 260 1.13 9.32 -3.09
N SER A 261 0.69 10.32 -2.33
CA SER A 261 -0.44 10.22 -1.40
C SER A 261 -1.65 10.96 -1.97
N ILE A 262 -2.75 10.26 -2.08
CA ILE A 262 -4.00 10.71 -2.67
C ILE A 262 -5.07 10.71 -1.58
N HIS A 263 -5.86 11.78 -1.50
CA HIS A 263 -7.03 11.83 -0.63
C HIS A 263 -8.32 11.85 -1.48
N PRO A 264 -9.43 11.28 -1.01
CA PRO A 264 -10.68 11.27 -1.78
C PRO A 264 -11.10 12.63 -2.35
N PRO A 265 -10.92 13.77 -1.64
CA PRO A 265 -11.22 15.08 -2.21
C PRO A 265 -10.37 15.49 -3.42
N ASP A 266 -9.15 14.94 -3.59
CA ASP A 266 -8.30 15.24 -4.75
C ASP A 266 -8.97 14.85 -6.07
N PHE A 267 -9.73 13.75 -6.04
CA PHE A 267 -10.49 13.25 -7.19
C PHE A 267 -11.56 14.21 -7.67
N SER A 268 -12.15 15.00 -6.76
CA SER A 268 -13.18 15.99 -7.07
C SER A 268 -12.62 17.28 -7.68
N HIS A 269 -11.29 17.42 -7.78
CA HIS A 269 -10.63 18.59 -8.35
C HIS A 269 -9.91 18.26 -9.66
N PRO A 270 -10.50 18.55 -10.84
CA PRO A 270 -10.00 18.08 -12.14
C PRO A 270 -8.54 18.44 -12.44
N THR A 271 -8.08 19.62 -12.00
CA THR A 271 -6.68 20.06 -12.23
C THR A 271 -5.69 19.28 -11.39
N ILE A 272 -6.04 18.97 -10.11
CA ILE A 272 -5.22 18.15 -9.23
C ILE A 272 -5.23 16.71 -9.74
N TRP A 273 -6.39 16.16 -10.02
CA TRP A 273 -6.51 14.79 -10.51
C TRP A 273 -5.74 14.57 -11.81
N ARG A 274 -5.83 15.49 -12.75
CA ARG A 274 -5.04 15.45 -13.99
C ARG A 274 -3.54 15.39 -13.69
N GLN A 275 -3.02 16.26 -12.83
CA GLN A 275 -1.60 16.24 -12.48
C GLN A 275 -1.18 14.94 -11.79
N ILE A 276 -2.02 14.35 -10.92
CA ILE A 276 -1.79 13.03 -10.33
C ILE A 276 -1.64 11.97 -11.40
N VAL A 277 -2.59 11.93 -12.35
CA VAL A 277 -2.59 10.97 -13.46
C VAL A 277 -1.39 11.17 -14.39
N ASP A 278 -1.03 12.41 -14.68
CA ASP A 278 0.14 12.75 -15.52
C ASP A 278 1.44 12.28 -14.84
N LEU A 279 1.60 12.53 -13.53
CA LEU A 279 2.75 12.08 -12.75
C LEU A 279 2.86 10.55 -12.71
N ILE A 280 1.76 9.84 -12.51
CA ILE A 280 1.75 8.37 -12.54
C ILE A 280 2.14 7.88 -13.94
N SER A 281 1.56 8.44 -15.00
CA SER A 281 1.84 8.05 -16.38
C SER A 281 3.31 8.29 -16.77
N GLU A 282 3.93 9.31 -16.18
CA GLU A 282 5.36 9.62 -16.38
C GLU A 282 6.27 8.67 -15.60
N MET A 283 5.90 8.29 -14.37
CA MET A 283 6.78 7.54 -13.45
C MET A 283 6.61 6.02 -13.54
N ALA A 284 5.40 5.52 -13.78
CA ALA A 284 5.11 4.08 -13.77
C ALA A 284 5.92 3.26 -14.79
N PRO A 285 6.24 3.77 -16.02
CA PRO A 285 7.02 2.99 -16.99
C PRO A 285 8.46 2.67 -16.54
N SER A 286 9.07 3.54 -15.71
CA SER A 286 10.47 3.39 -15.24
C SER A 286 10.59 2.85 -13.84
N ARG A 287 9.47 2.64 -13.13
CA ARG A 287 9.44 2.23 -11.72
C ARG A 287 8.55 1.01 -11.53
N THR A 288 8.81 0.26 -10.49
CA THR A 288 7.92 -0.82 -10.08
C THR A 288 6.87 -0.26 -9.13
N PRO A 289 5.57 -0.25 -9.51
CA PRO A 289 4.50 0.01 -8.58
C PRO A 289 4.49 -1.05 -7.47
N THR A 290 4.39 -0.62 -6.22
CA THR A 290 4.44 -1.50 -5.04
C THR A 290 3.66 -0.91 -3.88
N THR A 291 3.46 -1.69 -2.82
CA THR A 291 2.89 -1.26 -1.54
C THR A 291 3.99 -0.92 -0.53
N TYR A 292 3.64 -0.28 0.58
CA TYR A 292 4.61 -0.06 1.67
C TYR A 292 5.11 -1.37 2.26
N GLN A 293 4.20 -2.32 2.50
CA GLN A 293 4.52 -3.63 3.06
C GLN A 293 5.53 -4.38 2.20
N ASP A 294 5.27 -4.46 0.89
CA ASP A 294 6.14 -5.20 -0.03
C ASP A 294 7.50 -4.53 -0.17
N TRP A 295 7.49 -3.18 -0.26
CA TRP A 295 8.74 -2.42 -0.33
C TRP A 295 9.60 -2.59 0.93
N ILE A 296 9.01 -2.51 2.13
CA ILE A 296 9.71 -2.75 3.41
C ILE A 296 10.24 -4.17 3.46
N GLY A 297 9.44 -5.17 3.04
CA GLY A 297 9.87 -6.56 2.94
C GLY A 297 11.11 -6.72 2.05
N GLU A 298 11.11 -6.05 0.89
CA GLU A 298 12.27 -6.07 0.00
C GLU A 298 13.52 -5.39 0.61
N GLN A 299 13.34 -4.29 1.36
CA GLN A 299 14.47 -3.66 2.05
C GLN A 299 15.07 -4.56 3.14
N ARG A 300 14.22 -5.27 3.90
CA ARG A 300 14.66 -6.26 4.89
C ARG A 300 15.46 -7.38 4.24
N LEU A 301 14.95 -7.97 3.15
CA LEU A 301 15.64 -9.05 2.40
C LEU A 301 17.01 -8.61 1.88
N LYS A 302 17.14 -7.39 1.34
CA LYS A 302 18.43 -6.85 0.87
C LYS A 302 19.49 -6.74 1.96
N ARG A 303 19.08 -6.73 3.22
CA ARG A 303 19.95 -6.57 4.39
C ARG A 303 20.11 -7.85 5.21
N GLY A 304 19.45 -8.93 4.81
CA GLY A 304 19.49 -10.21 5.52
C GLY A 304 18.73 -10.22 6.85
N LEU A 305 17.69 -9.38 6.95
CA LEU A 305 16.82 -9.26 8.12
C LEU A 305 15.56 -10.12 7.94
#